data_189cd5f78d3dfaec586da8d6f4c49e36
#
_entry.id   189cd5f78d3dfaec586da8d6f4c49e36
#
_cell.length_a   1.000
_cell.length_b   1.000
_cell.length_c   1.000
_cell.angle_alpha   90.00
_cell.angle_beta   90.00
_cell.angle_gamma   90.00
#
_symmetry.space_group_name_H-M   'P 1'
#
loop_
_entity.id
_entity.type
_entity.pdbx_description
1 polymer ?
#
loop_
_entity_poly.entity_id
_entity_poly.type
_entity_poly.pdbx_seq_one_letter_code
_entity_poly.pdbx_strand_id
1 'polypeptide(L)'
;MNNSTDIFYIIYQALDINLDGIIDSKKWKGATVIKNLRSPWASGKKDYTVFRCYFSDCYFNFSFDVIDNDIKVINNSDKNVVAKGDRVEIFLSPSLTLNTYYCLEMAPNGNLLDYKAEFYRRFDTTWNFNGCEVISKLSDKGYVIEGRLPITEMKKLNLDHHKGFYM
;
A
#
# COMPACT_ATOMS: atom_id res chain seq x y z
N MET A 1 -18.59 19.64 1.13
CA MET A 1 -17.95 18.30 1.05
C MET A 1 -17.78 17.82 2.47
N ASN A 2 -18.47 16.75 2.86
CA ASN A 2 -18.28 16.14 4.18
C ASN A 2 -16.91 15.47 4.19
N ASN A 3 -15.93 16.08 4.84
CA ASN A 3 -14.65 15.44 5.16
C ASN A 3 -14.88 14.47 6.34
N SER A 4 -15.49 13.32 6.07
CA SER A 4 -15.49 12.25 7.05
C SER A 4 -14.12 11.57 6.99
N THR A 5 -13.32 11.75 8.00
CA THR A 5 -12.11 10.95 8.20
C THR A 5 -12.57 9.63 8.80
N ASP A 6 -12.45 8.55 8.05
CA ASP A 6 -12.75 7.23 8.56
C ASP A 6 -11.59 6.79 9.47
N ILE A 7 -11.92 6.31 10.67
CA ILE A 7 -10.94 5.79 11.63
C ILE A 7 -10.95 4.28 11.53
N PHE A 8 -9.79 3.70 11.22
CA PHE A 8 -9.60 2.26 11.20
C PHE A 8 -8.66 1.83 12.33
N TYR A 9 -9.04 0.78 13.03
CA TYR A 9 -8.16 0.12 13.99
C TYR A 9 -7.44 -1.03 13.29
N ILE A 10 -6.12 -0.92 13.18
CA ILE A 10 -5.31 -1.96 12.58
C ILE A 10 -4.99 -3.00 13.65
N ILE A 11 -5.30 -4.25 13.36
CA ILE A 11 -5.12 -5.37 14.28
C ILE A 11 -3.63 -5.70 14.42
N TYR A 12 -3.26 -6.17 15.60
CA TYR A 12 -1.95 -6.75 15.87
C TYR A 12 -2.04 -8.29 15.82
N GLN A 13 -1.04 -8.93 15.22
CA GLN A 13 -0.84 -10.38 15.18
C GLN A 13 0.63 -10.69 15.47
N ALA A 14 0.90 -11.68 16.34
CA ALA A 14 2.27 -11.98 16.77
C ALA A 14 3.17 -12.59 15.68
N LEU A 15 2.58 -13.11 14.59
CA LEU A 15 3.33 -13.82 13.55
C LEU A 15 3.50 -12.96 12.30
N ASP A 16 4.74 -12.91 11.79
CA ASP A 16 5.04 -12.40 10.47
C ASP A 16 4.57 -13.40 9.40
N ILE A 17 4.18 -12.86 8.24
CA ILE A 17 3.80 -13.69 7.09
C ILE A 17 4.99 -13.93 6.16
N ASN A 18 4.94 -15.05 5.47
CA ASN A 18 5.72 -15.25 4.27
C ASN A 18 5.00 -14.60 3.09
N LEU A 19 5.68 -13.69 2.40
CA LEU A 19 5.15 -13.04 1.19
C LEU A 19 5.31 -14.02 0.02
N ASP A 20 4.21 -14.40 -0.62
CA ASP A 20 4.20 -15.33 -1.77
C ASP A 20 3.23 -14.91 -2.90
N GLY A 21 2.60 -13.74 -2.75
CA GLY A 21 1.62 -13.21 -3.69
C GLY A 21 0.31 -13.99 -3.71
N ILE A 22 -0.02 -14.71 -2.65
CA ILE A 22 -1.25 -15.51 -2.54
C ILE A 22 -2.06 -15.01 -1.35
N ILE A 23 -3.31 -14.63 -1.61
CA ILE A 23 -4.26 -14.31 -0.53
C ILE A 23 -4.80 -15.61 0.06
N ASP A 24 -4.13 -16.11 1.07
CA ASP A 24 -4.60 -17.24 1.87
C ASP A 24 -5.44 -16.72 3.05
N SER A 25 -6.62 -17.34 3.23
CA SER A 25 -7.52 -17.02 4.34
C SER A 25 -6.92 -17.30 5.72
N LYS A 26 -5.97 -18.22 5.84
CA LYS A 26 -5.25 -18.48 7.09
C LYS A 26 -4.22 -17.40 7.37
N LYS A 27 -3.42 -17.02 6.35
CA LYS A 27 -2.39 -16.01 6.43
C LYS A 27 -2.95 -14.63 6.79
N TRP A 28 -4.08 -14.26 6.20
CA TRP A 28 -4.76 -12.98 6.41
C TRP A 28 -5.94 -13.05 7.38
N LYS A 29 -6.06 -14.15 8.16
CA LYS A 29 -7.12 -14.32 9.15
C LYS A 29 -7.02 -13.24 10.22
N GLY A 30 -8.12 -12.52 10.43
CA GLY A 30 -8.18 -11.45 11.42
C GLY A 30 -7.55 -10.12 10.99
N ALA A 31 -6.98 -10.00 9.80
CA ALA A 31 -6.48 -8.72 9.29
C ALA A 31 -7.59 -7.67 9.22
N THR A 32 -7.24 -6.41 9.41
CA THR A 32 -8.12 -5.29 9.08
C THR A 32 -8.36 -5.27 7.59
N VAL A 33 -9.63 -5.19 7.16
CA VAL A 33 -10.02 -5.30 5.75
C VAL A 33 -10.80 -4.07 5.30
N ILE A 34 -10.35 -3.44 4.21
CA ILE A 34 -11.03 -2.32 3.56
C ILE A 34 -11.43 -2.76 2.15
N LYS A 35 -12.76 -2.74 1.87
CA LYS A 35 -13.35 -3.21 0.59
C LYS A 35 -13.97 -2.10 -0.24
N ASN A 36 -14.16 -0.93 0.35
CA ASN A 36 -14.92 0.16 -0.27
C ASN A 36 -14.00 1.25 -0.81
N LEU A 37 -12.91 0.84 -1.47
CA LEU A 37 -12.07 1.78 -2.19
C LEU A 37 -12.89 2.35 -3.35
N ARG A 38 -12.99 3.69 -3.43
CA ARG A 38 -13.78 4.39 -4.43
C ARG A 38 -12.85 5.08 -5.41
N SER A 39 -13.07 4.85 -6.70
CA SER A 39 -12.49 5.70 -7.73
C SER A 39 -13.31 6.98 -7.85
N PRO A 40 -12.76 8.17 -7.54
CA PRO A 40 -13.48 9.42 -7.68
C PRO A 40 -13.69 9.83 -9.17
N TRP A 41 -12.99 9.14 -10.08
CA TRP A 41 -12.93 9.48 -11.50
C TRP A 41 -13.77 8.55 -12.39
N ALA A 42 -14.18 7.39 -11.89
CA ALA A 42 -14.90 6.38 -12.66
C ALA A 42 -16.39 6.38 -12.35
N SER A 43 -17.21 6.88 -13.28
CA SER A 43 -18.65 6.63 -13.27
C SER A 43 -18.89 5.23 -13.87
N GLY A 44 -19.21 4.26 -13.05
CA GLY A 44 -19.81 2.98 -13.49
C GLY A 44 -18.93 1.74 -13.56
N LYS A 45 -17.62 1.80 -13.50
CA LYS A 45 -16.75 0.62 -13.30
C LYS A 45 -16.62 0.30 -11.80
N LYS A 46 -17.02 -0.89 -11.41
CA LYS A 46 -16.72 -1.45 -10.09
C LYS A 46 -15.39 -2.19 -10.20
N ASP A 47 -14.29 -1.49 -10.01
CA ASP A 47 -13.02 -2.14 -9.77
C ASP A 47 -13.07 -2.66 -8.34
N TYR A 48 -12.94 -3.98 -8.18
CA TYR A 48 -12.93 -4.58 -6.85
C TYR A 48 -11.48 -4.67 -6.38
N THR A 49 -11.13 -3.75 -5.51
CA THR A 49 -9.87 -3.82 -4.78
C THR A 49 -10.16 -4.05 -3.31
N VAL A 50 -9.54 -5.07 -2.75
CA VAL A 50 -9.59 -5.37 -1.32
C VAL A 50 -8.23 -5.12 -0.73
N PHE A 51 -8.15 -4.16 0.18
CA PHE A 51 -6.96 -3.92 0.98
C PHE A 51 -7.06 -4.66 2.31
N ARG A 52 -5.95 -5.24 2.76
CA ARG A 52 -5.81 -5.89 4.06
C ARG A 52 -4.53 -5.42 4.72
N CYS A 53 -4.56 -5.24 6.04
CA CYS A 53 -3.35 -4.95 6.79
C CYS A 53 -3.43 -5.41 8.24
N TYR A 54 -2.25 -5.58 8.84
CA TYR A 54 -2.09 -5.79 10.27
C TYR A 54 -0.65 -5.48 10.70
N PHE A 55 -0.45 -5.22 11.98
CA PHE A 55 0.87 -5.13 12.58
C PHE A 55 1.29 -6.48 13.15
N SER A 56 2.55 -6.87 12.94
CA SER A 56 3.24 -7.93 13.67
C SER A 56 4.32 -7.34 14.57
N ASP A 57 5.13 -8.18 15.21
CA ASP A 57 6.24 -7.70 16.06
C ASP A 57 7.25 -6.83 15.30
N CYS A 58 7.51 -7.17 14.03
CA CYS A 58 8.55 -6.53 13.23
C CYS A 58 8.02 -5.67 12.09
N TYR A 59 6.79 -5.92 11.61
CA TYR A 59 6.34 -5.33 10.36
C TYR A 59 4.90 -4.78 10.41
N PHE A 60 4.66 -3.77 9.60
CA PHE A 60 3.34 -3.46 9.06
C PHE A 60 3.17 -4.29 7.79
N ASN A 61 2.29 -5.27 7.83
CA ASN A 61 1.99 -6.17 6.72
C ASN A 61 0.75 -5.69 5.99
N PHE A 62 0.77 -5.71 4.66
CA PHE A 62 -0.36 -5.29 3.83
C PHE A 62 -0.52 -6.15 2.58
N SER A 63 -1.73 -6.18 2.04
CA SER A 63 -2.02 -6.76 0.74
C SER A 63 -3.11 -6.01 -0.01
N PHE A 64 -2.99 -6.03 -1.33
CA PHE A 64 -4.04 -5.66 -2.26
C PHE A 64 -4.43 -6.87 -3.10
N ASP A 65 -5.74 -7.08 -3.26
CA ASP A 65 -6.34 -8.09 -4.12
C ASP A 65 -7.19 -7.33 -5.13
N VAL A 66 -6.71 -7.25 -6.36
CA VAL A 66 -7.25 -6.38 -7.41
C VAL A 66 -7.85 -7.24 -8.52
N ILE A 67 -9.11 -7.00 -8.84
CA ILE A 67 -9.77 -7.57 -10.02
C ILE A 67 -9.68 -6.56 -11.14
N ASP A 68 -8.92 -6.90 -12.18
CA ASP A 68 -8.71 -6.08 -13.36
C ASP A 68 -8.51 -6.97 -14.59
N ASN A 69 -9.30 -6.74 -15.64
CA ASN A 69 -9.26 -7.51 -16.87
C ASN A 69 -8.43 -6.83 -17.99
N ASP A 70 -7.86 -5.65 -17.74
CA ASP A 70 -7.08 -4.87 -18.72
C ASP A 70 -5.81 -4.31 -18.07
N ILE A 71 -4.99 -5.18 -17.51
CA ILE A 71 -3.80 -4.81 -16.74
C ILE A 71 -2.74 -4.20 -17.65
N LYS A 72 -2.32 -2.97 -17.34
CA LYS A 72 -1.26 -2.24 -18.05
C LYS A 72 0.02 -2.19 -17.23
N VAL A 73 0.99 -2.96 -17.64
CA VAL A 73 2.31 -3.03 -17.00
C VAL A 73 3.36 -2.42 -17.91
N ILE A 74 4.18 -1.53 -17.35
CA ILE A 74 5.35 -0.99 -18.04
C ILE A 74 6.59 -1.78 -17.58
N ASN A 75 7.16 -2.57 -18.49
CA ASN A 75 8.37 -3.33 -18.23
C ASN A 75 9.61 -2.45 -18.42
N ASN A 76 10.10 -1.87 -17.34
CA ASN A 76 11.31 -1.06 -17.32
C ASN A 76 11.93 -1.12 -15.91
N SER A 77 13.25 -0.99 -15.82
CA SER A 77 13.98 -0.99 -14.54
C SER A 77 13.96 0.38 -13.81
N ASP A 78 13.58 1.46 -14.48
CA ASP A 78 13.42 2.77 -13.84
C ASP A 78 12.14 2.76 -12.99
N LYS A 79 12.27 2.95 -11.68
CA LYS A 79 11.11 2.97 -10.76
C LYS A 79 10.08 4.04 -11.11
N ASN A 80 10.48 5.13 -11.74
CA ASN A 80 9.56 6.22 -12.10
C ASN A 80 8.54 5.85 -13.19
N VAL A 81 8.75 4.74 -13.91
CA VAL A 81 7.76 4.28 -14.90
C VAL A 81 6.54 3.60 -14.27
N VAL A 82 6.61 3.21 -13.00
CA VAL A 82 5.48 2.64 -12.25
C VAL A 82 4.25 3.56 -12.36
N ALA A 83 4.47 4.87 -12.26
CA ALA A 83 3.40 5.88 -12.37
C ALA A 83 2.70 5.95 -13.74
N LYS A 84 3.19 5.23 -14.78
CA LYS A 84 2.62 5.23 -16.13
C LYS A 84 1.71 4.05 -16.42
N GLY A 85 1.69 3.03 -15.55
CA GLY A 85 0.86 1.83 -15.66
C GLY A 85 -0.15 1.72 -14.53
N ASP A 86 -0.83 0.56 -14.48
CA ASP A 86 -1.69 0.23 -13.36
C ASP A 86 -0.86 -0.01 -12.11
N ARG A 87 -1.42 0.39 -10.97
CA ARG A 87 -0.76 0.26 -9.69
C ARG A 87 -1.74 0.39 -8.54
N VAL A 88 -1.32 -0.03 -7.37
CA VAL A 88 -1.92 0.30 -6.10
C VAL A 88 -0.99 1.22 -5.32
N GLU A 89 -1.56 2.08 -4.48
CA GLU A 89 -0.80 3.10 -3.76
C GLU A 89 -1.13 3.08 -2.27
N ILE A 90 -0.10 3.31 -1.43
CA ILE A 90 -0.26 3.60 0.00
C ILE A 90 0.41 4.93 0.28
N PHE A 91 -0.35 5.88 0.79
CA PHE A 91 0.17 7.14 1.32
C PHE A 91 0.23 7.05 2.83
N LEU A 92 1.36 7.42 3.42
CA LEU A 92 1.57 7.40 4.86
C LEU A 92 2.01 8.78 5.33
N SER A 93 1.35 9.32 6.34
CA SER A 93 1.73 10.61 6.91
C SER A 93 1.65 10.61 8.43
N PRO A 94 2.61 11.24 9.11
CA PRO A 94 2.54 11.44 10.56
C PRO A 94 1.52 12.50 10.97
N SER A 95 0.97 13.26 10.03
CA SER A 95 0.09 14.40 10.30
C SER A 95 -0.93 14.62 9.18
N LEU A 96 -2.13 15.05 9.53
CA LEU A 96 -3.17 15.51 8.59
C LEU A 96 -2.75 16.72 7.73
N THR A 97 -1.74 17.48 8.17
CA THR A 97 -1.26 18.63 7.41
C THR A 97 -0.52 18.26 6.15
N LEU A 98 -0.12 16.97 6.01
CA LEU A 98 0.64 16.43 4.88
C LEU A 98 1.92 17.24 4.57
N ASN A 99 2.49 17.94 5.55
CA ASN A 99 3.73 18.69 5.36
C ASN A 99 4.87 17.78 4.90
N THR A 100 4.84 16.52 5.38
CA THR A 100 5.65 15.42 4.89
C THR A 100 4.78 14.18 4.79
N TYR A 101 4.88 13.48 3.68
CA TYR A 101 4.24 12.17 3.51
C TYR A 101 5.14 11.24 2.70
N TYR A 102 4.85 9.96 2.79
CA TYR A 102 5.57 8.89 2.10
C TYR A 102 4.59 8.14 1.24
N CYS A 103 5.00 7.73 0.05
CA CYS A 103 4.18 6.96 -0.85
C CYS A 103 4.89 5.70 -1.30
N LEU A 104 4.11 4.64 -1.47
CA LEU A 104 4.48 3.39 -2.10
C LEU A 104 3.52 3.17 -3.25
N GLU A 105 4.00 3.22 -4.49
CA GLU A 105 3.25 2.87 -5.68
C GLU A 105 3.76 1.52 -6.19
N MET A 106 2.89 0.53 -6.27
CA MET A 106 3.25 -0.86 -6.55
C MET A 106 2.56 -1.35 -7.81
N ALA A 107 3.33 -1.65 -8.82
CA ALA A 107 2.84 -2.16 -10.10
C ALA A 107 2.50 -3.66 -10.05
N PRO A 108 1.62 -4.16 -10.95
CA PRO A 108 1.26 -5.58 -11.02
C PRO A 108 2.42 -6.55 -11.27
N ASN A 109 3.56 -6.07 -11.77
CA ASN A 109 4.77 -6.86 -11.95
C ASN A 109 5.73 -6.85 -10.74
N GLY A 110 5.32 -6.22 -9.63
CA GLY A 110 6.12 -6.10 -8.41
C GLY A 110 7.11 -4.94 -8.40
N ASN A 111 7.18 -4.13 -9.45
CA ASN A 111 7.97 -2.91 -9.41
C ASN A 111 7.41 -1.92 -8.39
N LEU A 112 8.30 -1.32 -7.62
CA LEU A 112 8.00 -0.36 -6.57
C LEU A 112 8.55 1.02 -6.94
N LEU A 113 7.69 2.03 -6.92
CA LEU A 113 8.08 3.43 -6.82
C LEU A 113 7.74 3.93 -5.42
N ASP A 114 8.76 4.13 -4.62
CA ASP A 114 8.65 4.74 -3.32
C ASP A 114 9.28 6.13 -3.32
N TYR A 115 8.68 7.05 -2.59
CA TYR A 115 9.19 8.41 -2.47
C TYR A 115 8.74 9.09 -1.18
N LYS A 116 9.52 10.07 -0.77
CA LYS A 116 9.13 11.09 0.20
C LYS A 116 8.59 12.30 -0.54
N ALA A 117 7.57 12.92 -0.01
CA ALA A 117 7.05 14.15 -0.59
C ALA A 117 6.69 15.18 0.48
N GLU A 118 6.63 16.44 0.06
CA GLU A 118 6.18 17.57 0.86
C GLU A 118 5.03 18.29 0.15
N PHE A 119 4.15 18.90 0.91
CA PHE A 119 3.12 19.76 0.38
C PHE A 119 3.74 20.98 -0.32
N TYR A 120 3.38 21.38 -1.55
CA TYR A 120 2.49 20.77 -2.50
C TYR A 120 3.28 20.10 -3.62
N ARG A 121 3.19 18.75 -3.74
CA ARG A 121 3.77 17.95 -4.84
C ARG A 121 5.28 18.12 -5.04
N ARG A 122 6.03 18.32 -3.98
CA ARG A 122 7.50 18.28 -4.03
C ARG A 122 7.95 16.84 -3.75
N PHE A 123 8.22 16.10 -4.81
CA PHE A 123 8.56 14.69 -4.76
C PHE A 123 10.09 14.51 -4.71
N ASP A 124 10.55 13.70 -3.76
CA ASP A 124 11.91 13.16 -3.75
C ASP A 124 11.83 11.66 -4.08
N THR A 125 11.96 11.33 -5.37
CA THR A 125 11.96 9.95 -5.88
C THR A 125 13.31 9.26 -5.72
N THR A 126 14.33 9.94 -5.22
CA THR A 126 15.63 9.32 -4.87
C THR A 126 15.57 8.66 -3.49
N TRP A 127 14.63 9.08 -2.66
CA TRP A 127 14.35 8.47 -1.37
C TRP A 127 13.76 7.07 -1.54
N ASN A 128 14.10 6.15 -0.62
CA ASN A 128 13.52 4.82 -0.58
C ASN A 128 13.08 4.47 0.83
N PHE A 129 12.00 3.71 0.93
CA PHE A 129 11.57 3.14 2.21
C PHE A 129 12.46 1.95 2.56
N ASN A 130 13.39 2.16 3.47
CA ASN A 130 14.41 1.17 3.80
C ASN A 130 13.80 -0.12 4.35
N GLY A 131 14.16 -1.26 3.75
CA GLY A 131 13.65 -2.57 4.12
C GLY A 131 12.19 -2.84 3.73
N CYS A 132 11.59 -2.00 2.88
CA CYS A 132 10.31 -2.33 2.25
C CYS A 132 10.46 -3.58 1.37
N GLU A 133 9.57 -4.52 1.54
CA GLU A 133 9.49 -5.72 0.69
C GLU A 133 8.13 -5.76 0.02
N VAL A 134 8.11 -6.02 -1.28
CA VAL A 134 6.89 -6.16 -2.10
C VAL A 134 7.01 -7.37 -2.99
N ILE A 135 5.95 -8.16 -3.04
CA ILE A 135 5.79 -9.28 -3.98
C ILE A 135 4.46 -9.10 -4.72
N SER A 136 4.47 -9.42 -6.00
CA SER A 136 3.28 -9.45 -6.84
C SER A 136 3.06 -10.79 -7.49
N LYS A 137 1.78 -11.10 -7.74
CA LYS A 137 1.36 -12.24 -8.53
C LYS A 137 0.22 -11.87 -9.45
N LEU A 138 0.45 -12.04 -10.75
CA LEU A 138 -0.56 -11.88 -11.80
C LEU A 138 -1.45 -13.12 -11.88
N SER A 139 -2.70 -12.93 -12.28
CA SER A 139 -3.68 -13.97 -12.60
C SER A 139 -4.53 -13.56 -13.80
N ASP A 140 -5.36 -14.48 -14.32
CA ASP A 140 -6.29 -14.18 -15.41
C ASP A 140 -7.41 -13.18 -15.02
N LYS A 141 -7.56 -12.88 -13.72
CA LYS A 141 -8.63 -12.01 -13.20
C LYS A 141 -8.14 -10.71 -12.60
N GLY A 142 -6.83 -10.51 -12.57
CA GLY A 142 -6.24 -9.37 -11.89
C GLY A 142 -4.87 -9.67 -11.30
N TYR A 143 -4.57 -9.07 -10.16
CA TYR A 143 -3.29 -9.26 -9.49
C TYR A 143 -3.39 -9.12 -7.98
N VAL A 144 -2.42 -9.71 -7.31
CA VAL A 144 -2.22 -9.57 -5.86
C VAL A 144 -0.89 -8.87 -5.63
N ILE A 145 -0.90 -7.89 -4.75
CA ILE A 145 0.30 -7.30 -4.15
C ILE A 145 0.32 -7.69 -2.68
N GLU A 146 1.42 -8.23 -2.20
CA GLU A 146 1.73 -8.34 -0.78
C GLU A 146 2.99 -7.55 -0.47
N GLY A 147 3.01 -6.90 0.69
CA GLY A 147 4.19 -6.18 1.12
C GLY A 147 4.27 -6.01 2.62
N ARG A 148 5.44 -5.56 3.07
CA ARG A 148 5.68 -5.26 4.48
C ARG A 148 6.68 -4.13 4.66
N LEU A 149 6.46 -3.34 5.70
CA LEU A 149 7.31 -2.23 6.11
C LEU A 149 7.87 -2.51 7.51
N PRO A 150 9.19 -2.43 7.73
CA PRO A 150 9.76 -2.58 9.07
C PRO A 150 9.22 -1.51 10.03
N ILE A 151 8.70 -1.92 11.18
CA ILE A 151 8.22 -1.00 12.23
C ILE A 151 9.33 -0.06 12.70
N THR A 152 10.57 -0.53 12.74
CA THR A 152 11.72 0.28 13.10
C THR A 152 11.94 1.45 12.16
N GLU A 153 11.74 1.26 10.85
CA GLU A 153 11.84 2.33 9.87
C GLU A 153 10.62 3.27 9.93
N MET A 154 9.41 2.72 10.09
CA MET A 154 8.20 3.52 10.28
C MET A 154 8.35 4.49 11.47
N LYS A 155 8.89 4.02 12.61
CA LYS A 155 9.13 4.86 13.78
C LYS A 155 10.11 6.01 13.50
N LYS A 156 11.17 5.79 12.72
CA LYS A 156 12.11 6.85 12.31
C LYS A 156 11.43 7.96 11.50
N LEU A 157 10.34 7.61 10.81
CA LEU A 157 9.54 8.51 10.00
C LEU A 157 8.38 9.15 10.79
N ASN A 158 8.32 8.94 12.09
CA ASN A 158 7.21 9.32 12.98
C ASN A 158 5.86 8.66 12.60
N LEU A 159 5.90 7.53 11.92
CA LEU A 159 4.74 6.68 11.64
C LEU A 159 4.61 5.63 12.76
N ASP A 160 4.33 6.11 13.96
CA ASP A 160 4.29 5.26 15.15
C ASP A 160 2.90 4.63 15.31
N HIS A 161 2.84 3.30 15.21
CA HIS A 161 1.58 2.56 15.33
C HIS A 161 0.91 2.66 16.71
N HIS A 162 1.66 3.02 17.77
CA HIS A 162 1.08 3.28 19.10
C HIS A 162 0.44 4.66 19.23
N LYS A 163 0.87 5.63 18.41
CA LYS A 163 0.35 7.00 18.41
C LYS A 163 -0.67 7.23 17.28
N GLY A 164 -0.76 6.30 16.34
CA GLY A 164 -1.51 6.45 15.11
C GLY A 164 -0.74 7.23 14.03
N PHE A 165 -1.13 7.03 12.79
CA PHE A 165 -0.68 7.76 11.61
C PHE A 165 -1.82 7.81 10.60
N TYR A 166 -1.66 8.60 9.56
CA TYR A 166 -2.65 8.73 8.48
C TYR A 166 -2.22 7.89 7.27
N MET A 167 -3.20 7.21 6.69
CA MET A 167 -3.02 6.36 5.53
C MET A 167 -4.09 6.65 4.47
#